data_14448decc550ef80e1da561a5fa4cd69
#
_entry.id   14448decc550ef80e1da561a5fa4cd69
#
_cell.length_a   1.000
_cell.length_b   1.000
_cell.length_c   1.000
_cell.angle_alpha   90.00
_cell.angle_beta   90.00
_cell.angle_gamma   90.00
#
_symmetry.space_group_name_H-M   'P 1'
#
loop_
_entity.id
_entity.type
_entity.pdbx_description
1 polymer ?
#
loop_
_entity_poly.entity_id
_entity_poly.type
_entity_poly.pdbx_seq_one_letter_code
_entity_poly.pdbx_strand_id
1 'polypeptide(L)'
;MMRPREAFDQRLLSARLDIHPHPSELRWLHDVFGNSVAIALFDKRTSHLTVTSETVLEHAPLSQGQVDVEAYARLFPFTYSSEDMPDLLRSIERQHHDPERLVDNWARAFVRNGGDTETIALLTAMATSIKRDFTYVPRHEKGTQSPIETLKKRQGTCRDFAVLMIEAVRALGFAARFVSGYVYNPSRSEGVVGGGNTHAWVRIFLPGSGWVEFDPTNGIIGNRGLIRVAVARDPVQALPLSGTWFGRPASFLGMDVTVDVSRADPARFPRSNHGAINSRSAGSSGK
;
A
#
# COMPACT_ATOMS: atom_id res chain seq x y z
N MET A 1 -13.78 -0.91 1.88
CA MET A 1 -12.54 -1.70 2.13
C MET A 1 -11.85 -1.18 3.39
N MET A 2 -12.16 -1.76 4.56
CA MET A 2 -11.56 -1.35 5.85
C MET A 2 -10.95 -2.54 6.59
N ARG A 3 -11.28 -3.77 6.16
CA ARG A 3 -10.76 -5.01 6.74
C ARG A 3 -9.34 -5.27 6.21
N PRO A 4 -8.32 -5.39 7.11
CA PRO A 4 -6.96 -5.74 6.71
C PRO A 4 -6.88 -7.09 5.97
N ARG A 5 -5.94 -7.18 5.05
CA ARG A 5 -5.67 -8.43 4.31
C ARG A 5 -4.87 -9.39 5.18
N GLU A 6 -5.23 -10.67 5.14
CA GLU A 6 -4.40 -11.70 5.74
C GLU A 6 -3.26 -12.13 4.82
N ALA A 7 -2.10 -12.36 5.40
CA ALA A 7 -0.91 -12.88 4.76
C ALA A 7 0.03 -13.47 5.83
N PHE A 8 1.17 -14.06 5.43
CA PHE A 8 2.15 -14.63 6.36
C PHE A 8 2.72 -13.59 7.36
N ASP A 9 2.75 -12.32 6.96
CA ASP A 9 3.25 -11.18 7.73
C ASP A 9 2.15 -10.39 8.46
N GLN A 10 0.88 -10.73 8.24
CA GLN A 10 -0.28 -10.01 8.81
C GLN A 10 -1.44 -10.98 9.02
N ARG A 11 -1.66 -11.39 10.26
CA ARG A 11 -2.72 -12.32 10.65
C ARG A 11 -3.84 -11.59 11.37
N LEU A 12 -5.07 -11.76 10.89
CA LEU A 12 -6.25 -11.16 11.50
C LEU A 12 -6.77 -12.05 12.64
N LEU A 13 -6.83 -11.51 13.85
CA LEU A 13 -7.35 -12.19 15.03
C LEU A 13 -8.84 -11.95 15.22
N SER A 14 -9.28 -10.71 15.00
CA SER A 14 -10.70 -10.37 14.97
C SER A 14 -10.97 -9.21 14.02
N ALA A 15 -12.18 -9.17 13.48
CA ALA A 15 -12.66 -8.06 12.66
C ALA A 15 -14.16 -7.87 12.86
N ARG A 16 -14.55 -6.66 13.20
CA ARG A 16 -15.95 -6.26 13.37
C ARG A 16 -16.21 -5.05 12.48
N LEU A 17 -17.37 -5.06 11.83
CA LEU A 17 -17.90 -3.96 11.04
C LEU A 17 -19.28 -3.61 11.56
N ASP A 18 -19.44 -2.41 12.08
CA ASP A 18 -20.72 -1.86 12.52
C ASP A 18 -21.12 -0.72 11.57
N ILE A 19 -22.37 -0.76 11.12
CA ILE A 19 -22.92 0.23 10.19
C ILE A 19 -24.24 0.75 10.77
N HIS A 20 -24.35 2.06 10.93
CA HIS A 20 -25.56 2.68 11.45
C HIS A 20 -25.98 3.86 10.54
N PRO A 21 -27.25 3.90 10.08
CA PRO A 21 -28.31 2.90 10.32
C PRO A 21 -27.96 1.54 9.70
N HIS A 22 -28.58 0.48 10.22
CA HIS A 22 -28.37 -0.86 9.67
C HIS A 22 -28.76 -0.89 8.20
N PRO A 23 -27.89 -1.44 7.33
CA PRO A 23 -28.23 -1.64 5.93
C PRO A 23 -29.37 -2.64 5.77
N SER A 24 -30.19 -2.49 4.73
CA SER A 24 -31.18 -3.48 4.35
C SER A 24 -30.55 -4.77 3.81
N GLU A 25 -29.35 -4.63 3.22
CA GLU A 25 -28.52 -5.75 2.77
C GLU A 25 -27.06 -5.45 3.05
N LEU A 26 -26.32 -6.44 3.56
CA LEU A 26 -24.88 -6.43 3.71
C LEU A 26 -24.29 -7.70 3.11
N ARG A 27 -23.48 -7.58 2.08
CA ARG A 27 -22.78 -8.71 1.48
C ARG A 27 -21.30 -8.48 1.40
N TRP A 28 -20.53 -9.56 1.45
CA TRP A 28 -19.08 -9.54 1.31
C TRP A 28 -18.66 -10.22 0.01
N LEU A 29 -17.61 -9.70 -0.58
CA LEU A 29 -16.94 -10.29 -1.74
C LEU A 29 -15.43 -10.02 -1.67
N HIS A 30 -14.68 -10.78 -2.45
CA HIS A 30 -13.30 -10.43 -2.79
C HIS A 30 -13.29 -9.80 -4.18
N ASP A 31 -12.59 -8.68 -4.31
CA ASP A 31 -12.36 -8.07 -5.61
C ASP A 31 -11.29 -8.83 -6.41
N VAL A 32 -10.97 -8.34 -7.62
CA VAL A 32 -9.94 -8.97 -8.50
C VAL A 32 -8.53 -8.97 -7.91
N PHE A 33 -8.29 -8.22 -6.85
CA PHE A 33 -7.01 -8.18 -6.13
C PHE A 33 -7.06 -9.00 -4.85
N GLY A 34 -8.18 -9.64 -4.54
CA GLY A 34 -8.42 -10.36 -3.30
C GLY A 34 -8.63 -9.46 -2.08
N ASN A 35 -8.99 -8.20 -2.26
CA ASN A 35 -9.38 -7.33 -1.15
C ASN A 35 -10.77 -7.69 -0.64
N SER A 36 -10.97 -7.62 0.68
CA SER A 36 -12.29 -7.80 1.28
C SER A 36 -13.14 -6.54 1.10
N VAL A 37 -14.27 -6.67 0.42
CA VAL A 37 -15.21 -5.59 0.14
C VAL A 37 -16.55 -5.89 0.78
N ALA A 38 -17.04 -4.99 1.64
CA ALA A 38 -18.40 -5.01 2.14
C ALA A 38 -19.26 -4.08 1.29
N ILE A 39 -20.38 -4.59 0.77
CA ILE A 39 -21.37 -3.80 0.03
C ILE A 39 -22.60 -3.69 0.91
N ALA A 40 -22.96 -2.47 1.29
CA ALA A 40 -24.12 -2.17 2.10
C ALA A 40 -25.15 -1.40 1.26
N LEU A 41 -26.41 -1.89 1.27
CA LEU A 41 -27.54 -1.24 0.63
C LEU A 41 -28.47 -0.65 1.70
N PHE A 42 -29.04 0.50 1.41
CA PHE A 42 -29.94 1.22 2.32
C PHE A 42 -31.22 1.58 1.58
N ASP A 43 -32.35 1.19 2.13
CA ASP A 43 -33.69 1.45 1.60
C ASP A 43 -34.38 2.64 2.29
N LYS A 44 -33.80 3.13 3.40
CA LYS A 44 -34.36 4.23 4.19
C LYS A 44 -33.52 5.48 4.10
N ARG A 45 -34.18 6.63 4.13
CA ARG A 45 -33.49 7.92 4.21
C ARG A 45 -32.86 8.10 5.59
N THR A 46 -31.66 8.64 5.59
CA THR A 46 -30.96 9.02 6.83
C THR A 46 -30.23 10.34 6.64
N SER A 47 -30.04 11.08 7.72
CA SER A 47 -29.20 12.27 7.75
C SER A 47 -27.75 11.96 8.13
N HIS A 48 -27.47 10.76 8.66
CA HIS A 48 -26.16 10.33 9.09
C HIS A 48 -25.92 8.88 8.71
N LEU A 49 -24.70 8.59 8.26
CA LEU A 49 -24.20 7.23 8.08
C LEU A 49 -22.90 7.11 8.86
N THR A 50 -22.87 6.19 9.81
CA THR A 50 -21.66 5.85 10.56
C THR A 50 -21.19 4.47 10.17
N VAL A 51 -19.91 4.32 9.85
CA VAL A 51 -19.26 3.04 9.56
C VAL A 51 -18.07 2.90 10.49
N THR A 52 -18.15 1.94 11.40
CA THR A 52 -17.07 1.65 12.37
C THR A 52 -16.48 0.29 12.05
N SER A 53 -15.17 0.24 11.85
CA SER A 53 -14.43 -1.00 11.65
C SER A 53 -13.41 -1.16 12.77
N GLU A 54 -13.54 -2.22 13.56
CA GLU A 54 -12.61 -2.58 14.61
C GLU A 54 -11.91 -3.88 14.22
N THR A 55 -10.58 -3.88 14.27
CA THR A 55 -9.78 -5.04 13.89
C THR A 55 -8.62 -5.24 14.83
N VAL A 56 -8.35 -6.51 15.17
CA VAL A 56 -7.16 -6.91 15.92
C VAL A 56 -6.36 -7.86 15.05
N LEU A 57 -5.07 -7.61 14.93
CA LEU A 57 -4.19 -8.41 14.09
C LEU A 57 -2.82 -8.61 14.74
N GLU A 58 -2.17 -9.69 14.37
CA GLU A 58 -0.72 -9.88 14.57
C GLU A 58 0.01 -9.40 13.32
N HIS A 59 1.06 -8.63 13.53
CA HIS A 59 1.91 -8.14 12.47
C HIS A 59 3.34 -8.60 12.69
N ALA A 60 3.88 -9.34 11.73
CA ALA A 60 5.26 -9.82 11.69
C ALA A 60 6.01 -9.10 10.56
N PRO A 61 6.53 -7.89 10.82
CA PRO A 61 7.07 -7.04 9.77
C PRO A 61 8.37 -7.59 9.19
N LEU A 62 8.50 -7.50 7.88
CA LEU A 62 9.77 -7.66 7.17
C LEU A 62 10.55 -6.35 7.20
N SER A 63 11.83 -6.43 7.53
CA SER A 63 12.75 -5.29 7.44
C SER A 63 13.46 -5.25 6.09
N GLN A 64 14.02 -4.11 5.72
CA GLN A 64 14.78 -3.93 4.48
C GLN A 64 15.91 -4.98 4.33
N GLY A 65 16.57 -5.37 5.41
CA GLY A 65 17.65 -6.38 5.38
C GLY A 65 17.19 -7.81 5.11
N GLN A 66 15.86 -8.05 5.05
CA GLN A 66 15.27 -9.34 4.72
C GLN A 66 14.78 -9.43 3.26
N VAL A 67 14.99 -8.36 2.46
CA VAL A 67 14.68 -8.37 1.04
C VAL A 67 15.80 -9.06 0.28
N ASP A 68 15.57 -10.30 -0.14
CA ASP A 68 16.55 -11.09 -0.91
C ASP A 68 16.12 -11.16 -2.38
N VAL A 69 16.79 -10.39 -3.22
CA VAL A 69 16.53 -10.33 -4.66
C VAL A 69 17.37 -11.39 -5.37
N GLU A 70 16.73 -12.14 -6.29
CA GLU A 70 17.43 -13.11 -7.12
C GLU A 70 18.63 -12.49 -7.86
N ALA A 71 19.68 -13.28 -8.05
CA ALA A 71 20.96 -12.81 -8.55
C ALA A 71 20.85 -12.02 -9.87
N TYR A 72 20.01 -12.47 -10.79
CA TYR A 72 19.81 -11.81 -12.10
C TYR A 72 19.09 -10.47 -12.01
N ALA A 73 18.33 -10.22 -10.91
CA ALA A 73 17.55 -9.02 -10.71
C ALA A 73 18.17 -8.06 -9.66
N ARG A 74 19.32 -8.40 -9.08
CA ARG A 74 20.05 -7.52 -8.15
C ARG A 74 20.54 -6.25 -8.80
N LEU A 75 20.82 -6.29 -10.09
CA LEU A 75 21.24 -5.14 -10.88
C LEU A 75 20.15 -4.74 -11.89
N PHE A 76 19.91 -3.46 -11.99
CA PHE A 76 19.00 -2.87 -12.98
C PHE A 76 19.82 -2.44 -14.23
N PRO A 77 19.32 -2.69 -15.46
CA PRO A 77 18.02 -3.27 -15.78
C PRO A 77 18.00 -4.80 -15.74
N PHE A 78 16.85 -5.36 -15.40
CA PHE A 78 16.57 -6.79 -15.52
C PHE A 78 15.21 -7.01 -16.21
N THR A 79 14.91 -8.25 -16.58
CA THR A 79 13.61 -8.64 -17.14
C THR A 79 12.98 -9.69 -16.24
N TYR A 80 11.69 -9.57 -15.95
CA TYR A 80 10.95 -10.60 -15.24
C TYR A 80 10.95 -11.92 -16.02
N SER A 81 10.82 -13.04 -15.31
CA SER A 81 10.72 -14.35 -15.91
C SER A 81 9.53 -14.44 -16.89
N SER A 82 9.61 -15.35 -17.86
CA SER A 82 8.47 -15.61 -18.77
C SER A 82 7.24 -16.15 -18.05
N GLU A 83 7.43 -16.72 -16.87
CA GLU A 83 6.37 -17.25 -16.01
C GLU A 83 5.65 -16.11 -15.27
N ASP A 84 6.38 -15.16 -14.68
CA ASP A 84 5.82 -14.04 -13.92
C ASP A 84 5.25 -12.92 -14.82
N MET A 85 5.85 -12.70 -15.99
CA MET A 85 5.54 -11.54 -16.84
C MET A 85 4.06 -11.41 -17.19
N PRO A 86 3.31 -12.48 -17.56
CA PRO A 86 1.89 -12.39 -17.90
C PRO A 86 1.05 -11.81 -16.75
N ASP A 87 1.34 -12.21 -15.50
CA ASP A 87 0.59 -11.79 -14.30
C ASP A 87 1.00 -10.39 -13.82
N LEU A 88 2.19 -9.94 -14.20
CA LEU A 88 2.73 -8.63 -13.83
C LEU A 88 2.42 -7.52 -14.83
N LEU A 89 2.10 -7.85 -16.10
CA LEU A 89 1.92 -6.87 -17.19
C LEU A 89 1.06 -5.67 -16.80
N ARG A 90 -0.12 -5.92 -16.21
CA ARG A 90 -1.02 -4.84 -15.78
C ARG A 90 -0.49 -4.02 -14.60
N SER A 91 0.50 -4.53 -13.89
CA SER A 91 1.18 -3.81 -12.80
C SER A 91 2.41 -3.03 -13.30
N ILE A 92 2.93 -3.36 -14.49
CA ILE A 92 4.01 -2.62 -15.18
C ILE A 92 3.44 -1.49 -16.03
N GLU A 93 2.24 -1.68 -16.59
CA GLU A 93 1.58 -0.73 -17.47
C GLU A 93 1.35 0.61 -16.80
N ARG A 94 1.82 1.69 -17.43
CA ARG A 94 1.60 3.07 -16.96
C ARG A 94 0.13 3.45 -17.10
N GLN A 95 -0.40 4.17 -16.10
CA GLN A 95 -1.79 4.61 -16.07
C GLN A 95 -1.94 6.11 -16.35
N HIS A 96 -0.85 6.86 -16.26
CA HIS A 96 -0.85 8.31 -16.48
C HIS A 96 -0.03 8.69 -17.71
N HIS A 97 -0.61 9.58 -18.51
CA HIS A 97 0.05 10.10 -19.69
C HIS A 97 1.20 11.04 -19.31
N ASP A 98 2.36 10.90 -19.95
CA ASP A 98 3.58 11.67 -19.67
C ASP A 98 4.26 12.09 -21.00
N PRO A 99 3.60 12.98 -21.80
CA PRO A 99 4.07 13.34 -23.13
C PRO A 99 5.41 14.07 -23.13
N GLU A 100 5.69 14.84 -22.09
CA GLU A 100 6.96 15.54 -21.90
C GLU A 100 8.03 14.67 -21.25
N ARG A 101 7.72 13.41 -20.92
CA ARG A 101 8.62 12.45 -20.25
C ARG A 101 9.19 12.96 -18.92
N LEU A 102 8.45 13.78 -18.18
CA LEU A 102 8.94 14.38 -16.94
C LEU A 102 9.13 13.33 -15.85
N VAL A 103 8.16 12.44 -15.68
CA VAL A 103 8.24 11.34 -14.70
C VAL A 103 9.27 10.30 -15.14
N ASP A 104 9.33 9.98 -16.43
CA ASP A 104 10.34 9.07 -16.99
C ASP A 104 11.77 9.62 -16.77
N ASN A 105 12.00 10.89 -17.10
CA ASN A 105 13.30 11.52 -16.89
C ASN A 105 13.68 11.60 -15.41
N TRP A 106 12.72 11.93 -14.53
CA TRP A 106 12.95 11.94 -13.09
C TRP A 106 13.34 10.54 -12.58
N ALA A 107 12.65 9.48 -13.02
CA ALA A 107 12.97 8.11 -12.64
C ALA A 107 14.37 7.70 -13.15
N ARG A 108 14.70 8.02 -14.40
CA ARG A 108 16.00 7.70 -15.01
C ARG A 108 17.17 8.42 -14.36
N ALA A 109 16.94 9.55 -13.71
CA ALA A 109 18.00 10.28 -12.99
C ALA A 109 18.59 9.48 -11.80
N PHE A 110 17.91 8.44 -11.32
CA PHE A 110 18.41 7.54 -10.29
C PHE A 110 19.24 6.37 -10.86
N VAL A 111 19.20 6.15 -12.16
CA VAL A 111 19.97 5.09 -12.84
C VAL A 111 21.37 5.61 -13.14
N ARG A 112 22.39 4.87 -12.77
CA ARG A 112 23.79 5.25 -13.01
C ARG A 112 24.13 5.21 -14.50
N ASN A 113 24.71 6.31 -15.00
CA ASN A 113 25.20 6.36 -16.36
C ASN A 113 26.48 5.52 -16.50
N GLY A 114 26.44 4.51 -17.36
CA GLY A 114 27.63 3.70 -17.71
C GLY A 114 28.10 2.69 -16.65
N GLY A 115 27.22 2.36 -15.68
CA GLY A 115 27.55 1.37 -14.65
C GLY A 115 26.31 0.64 -14.11
N ASP A 116 26.57 -0.42 -13.34
CA ASP A 116 25.54 -1.21 -12.70
C ASP A 116 24.81 -0.38 -11.63
N THR A 117 23.48 -0.43 -11.64
CA THR A 117 22.64 0.17 -10.63
C THR A 117 22.01 -0.93 -9.79
N GLU A 118 22.31 -0.97 -8.51
CA GLU A 118 21.72 -1.95 -7.61
C GLU A 118 20.22 -1.68 -7.44
N THR A 119 19.39 -2.70 -7.66
CA THR A 119 17.93 -2.58 -7.72
C THR A 119 17.33 -2.03 -6.43
N ILE A 120 17.72 -2.54 -5.27
CA ILE A 120 17.19 -2.06 -3.98
C ILE A 120 17.66 -0.63 -3.68
N ALA A 121 18.92 -0.32 -3.99
CA ALA A 121 19.45 1.04 -3.81
C ALA A 121 18.71 2.05 -4.69
N LEU A 122 18.42 1.71 -5.94
CA LEU A 122 17.63 2.51 -6.88
C LEU A 122 16.25 2.86 -6.30
N LEU A 123 15.50 1.82 -5.90
CA LEU A 123 14.15 1.99 -5.37
C LEU A 123 14.13 2.73 -4.02
N THR A 124 15.12 2.47 -3.17
CA THR A 124 15.32 3.17 -1.90
C THR A 124 15.62 4.66 -2.13
N ALA A 125 16.50 4.97 -3.08
CA ALA A 125 16.84 6.35 -3.43
C ALA A 125 15.64 7.12 -3.94
N MET A 126 14.78 6.50 -4.76
CA MET A 126 13.55 7.13 -5.24
C MET A 126 12.57 7.44 -4.09
N ALA A 127 12.29 6.46 -3.21
CA ALA A 127 11.43 6.66 -2.06
C ALA A 127 11.97 7.73 -1.11
N THR A 128 13.26 7.70 -0.82
CA THR A 128 13.94 8.66 0.05
C THR A 128 13.96 10.08 -0.55
N SER A 129 14.13 10.20 -1.88
CA SER A 129 14.07 11.49 -2.57
C SER A 129 12.69 12.12 -2.44
N ILE A 130 11.61 11.35 -2.60
CA ILE A 130 10.26 11.88 -2.39
C ILE A 130 10.11 12.40 -0.96
N LYS A 131 10.48 11.61 0.05
CA LYS A 131 10.43 12.06 1.46
C LYS A 131 11.23 13.32 1.72
N ARG A 132 12.44 13.43 1.14
CA ARG A 132 13.36 14.54 1.40
C ARG A 132 12.96 15.81 0.65
N ASP A 133 12.55 15.68 -0.62
CA ASP A 133 12.45 16.77 -1.57
C ASP A 133 11.02 17.26 -1.80
N PHE A 134 10.02 16.57 -1.21
CA PHE A 134 8.59 16.89 -1.37
C PHE A 134 7.96 17.23 -0.03
N THR A 135 7.08 18.22 -0.04
CA THR A 135 6.35 18.65 1.16
C THR A 135 5.00 17.94 1.24
N TYR A 136 4.73 17.30 2.39
CA TYR A 136 3.41 16.74 2.66
C TYR A 136 2.41 17.87 2.93
N VAL A 137 1.33 17.92 2.13
CA VAL A 137 0.25 18.90 2.28
C VAL A 137 -1.09 18.16 2.22
N PRO A 138 -1.91 18.21 3.29
CA PRO A 138 -3.27 17.68 3.25
C PRO A 138 -4.09 18.34 2.14
N ARG A 139 -4.90 17.57 1.44
CA ARG A 139 -5.81 18.07 0.41
C ARG A 139 -7.24 17.67 0.70
N HIS A 140 -8.18 18.55 0.38
CA HIS A 140 -9.62 18.30 0.50
C HIS A 140 -10.26 17.88 -0.84
N GLU A 141 -9.55 18.05 -1.96
CA GLU A 141 -10.03 17.66 -3.28
C GLU A 141 -10.09 16.13 -3.40
N LYS A 142 -11.14 15.67 -4.09
CA LYS A 142 -11.32 14.25 -4.36
C LYS A 142 -10.25 13.73 -5.34
N GLY A 143 -9.85 12.47 -5.15
CA GLY A 143 -8.89 11.80 -6.02
C GLY A 143 -7.43 12.09 -5.66
N THR A 144 -6.55 11.92 -6.62
CA THR A 144 -5.10 12.16 -6.52
C THR A 144 -4.65 13.21 -7.52
N GLN A 145 -3.58 13.91 -7.22
CA GLN A 145 -2.86 14.69 -8.23
C GLN A 145 -2.29 13.73 -9.29
N SER A 146 -2.12 14.23 -10.51
CA SER A 146 -1.34 13.48 -11.49
C SER A 146 0.14 13.41 -11.07
N PRO A 147 0.88 12.37 -11.49
CA PRO A 147 2.33 12.27 -11.22
C PRO A 147 3.12 13.49 -11.67
N ILE A 148 2.78 14.05 -12.84
CA ILE A 148 3.41 15.26 -13.38
C ILE A 148 3.14 16.45 -12.47
N GLU A 149 1.92 16.62 -12.00
CA GLU A 149 1.53 17.70 -11.11
C GLU A 149 2.26 17.61 -9.78
N THR A 150 2.30 16.40 -9.18
CA THR A 150 3.03 16.14 -7.95
C THR A 150 4.52 16.43 -8.10
N LEU A 151 5.12 16.00 -9.23
CA LEU A 151 6.52 16.24 -9.54
C LEU A 151 6.84 17.74 -9.71
N LYS A 152 6.00 18.48 -10.45
CA LYS A 152 6.17 19.93 -10.68
C LYS A 152 5.99 20.74 -9.40
N LYS A 153 4.97 20.43 -8.60
CA LYS A 153 4.67 21.15 -7.35
C LYS A 153 5.60 20.78 -6.19
N ARG A 154 6.18 19.59 -6.23
CA ARG A 154 6.94 18.99 -5.11
C ARG A 154 6.15 18.99 -3.80
N GLN A 155 4.84 18.80 -3.88
CA GLN A 155 3.96 18.71 -2.73
C GLN A 155 2.76 17.82 -3.04
N GLY A 156 2.20 17.18 -2.01
CA GLY A 156 1.04 16.32 -2.12
C GLY A 156 0.74 15.56 -0.84
N THR A 157 -0.22 14.66 -0.94
CA THR A 157 -0.58 13.70 0.11
C THR A 157 0.19 12.39 -0.06
N CYS A 158 0.05 11.45 0.89
CA CYS A 158 0.61 10.11 0.76
C CYS A 158 0.12 9.37 -0.51
N ARG A 159 -1.12 9.60 -0.93
CA ARG A 159 -1.67 9.04 -2.17
C ARG A 159 -0.97 9.60 -3.40
N ASP A 160 -0.72 10.90 -3.44
CA ASP A 160 -0.06 11.57 -4.56
C ASP A 160 1.40 11.10 -4.68
N PHE A 161 2.10 10.94 -3.56
CA PHE A 161 3.47 10.43 -3.52
C PHE A 161 3.56 8.96 -3.93
N ALA A 162 2.59 8.14 -3.48
CA ALA A 162 2.50 6.75 -3.92
C ALA A 162 2.27 6.63 -5.43
N VAL A 163 1.37 7.45 -6.00
CA VAL A 163 1.09 7.45 -7.45
C VAL A 163 2.29 7.91 -8.25
N LEU A 164 2.99 8.97 -7.80
CA LEU A 164 4.23 9.42 -8.44
C LEU A 164 5.27 8.29 -8.46
N MET A 165 5.50 7.64 -7.33
CA MET A 165 6.48 6.55 -7.25
C MET A 165 6.07 5.36 -8.12
N ILE A 166 4.78 4.96 -8.12
CA ILE A 166 4.27 3.87 -8.97
C ILE A 166 4.56 4.15 -10.45
N GLU A 167 4.20 5.34 -10.94
CA GLU A 167 4.41 5.68 -12.34
C GLU A 167 5.89 5.81 -12.71
N ALA A 168 6.72 6.28 -11.79
CA ALA A 168 8.16 6.38 -11.99
C ALA A 168 8.83 4.99 -12.08
N VAL A 169 8.50 4.05 -11.17
CA VAL A 169 9.07 2.71 -11.23
C VAL A 169 8.51 1.90 -12.42
N ARG A 170 7.25 2.12 -12.80
CA ARG A 170 6.67 1.54 -14.03
C ARG A 170 7.36 2.06 -15.28
N ALA A 171 7.77 3.33 -15.32
CA ALA A 171 8.55 3.90 -16.42
C ALA A 171 9.94 3.22 -16.57
N LEU A 172 10.45 2.63 -15.49
CA LEU A 172 11.66 1.80 -15.49
C LEU A 172 11.38 0.30 -15.75
N GLY A 173 10.12 -0.10 -15.91
CA GLY A 173 9.74 -1.48 -16.17
C GLY A 173 9.42 -2.32 -14.93
N PHE A 174 9.41 -1.76 -13.73
CA PHE A 174 9.02 -2.48 -12.54
C PHE A 174 7.50 -2.66 -12.43
N ALA A 175 7.07 -3.82 -11.97
CA ALA A 175 5.69 -4.05 -11.59
C ALA A 175 5.41 -3.42 -10.23
N ALA A 176 4.43 -2.50 -10.18
CA ALA A 176 4.09 -1.76 -8.97
C ALA A 176 2.57 -1.71 -8.74
N ARG A 177 2.16 -1.76 -7.47
CA ARG A 177 0.76 -1.67 -7.03
C ARG A 177 0.60 -0.62 -5.93
N PHE A 178 -0.55 0.01 -5.92
CA PHE A 178 -0.97 0.93 -4.88
C PHE A 178 -1.47 0.14 -3.67
N VAL A 179 -1.13 0.61 -2.47
CA VAL A 179 -1.63 0.06 -1.21
C VAL A 179 -2.31 1.15 -0.41
N SER A 180 -3.49 0.83 0.12
CA SER A 180 -4.19 1.62 1.13
C SER A 180 -4.22 0.85 2.44
N GLY A 181 -3.98 1.54 3.56
CA GLY A 181 -3.97 0.91 4.86
C GLY A 181 -3.80 1.90 6.01
N TYR A 182 -3.18 1.42 7.09
CA TYR A 182 -2.95 2.20 8.30
C TYR A 182 -1.48 2.17 8.69
N VAL A 183 -1.04 3.21 9.42
CA VAL A 183 0.31 3.28 9.99
C VAL A 183 0.23 3.12 11.51
N TYR A 184 0.99 2.16 12.03
CA TYR A 184 1.24 2.05 13.46
C TYR A 184 2.54 2.79 13.82
N ASN A 185 2.41 3.84 14.61
CA ASN A 185 3.54 4.60 15.14
C ASN A 185 3.50 4.60 16.68
N PRO A 186 4.22 3.69 17.35
CA PRO A 186 4.14 3.52 18.79
C PRO A 186 4.68 4.71 19.58
N SER A 187 5.63 5.43 19.02
CA SER A 187 6.29 6.55 19.71
C SER A 187 5.59 7.89 19.48
N ARG A 188 4.58 7.96 18.62
CA ARG A 188 4.06 9.23 18.07
C ARG A 188 5.21 10.17 17.69
N SER A 189 6.34 9.56 17.25
CA SER A 189 7.55 10.29 16.91
C SER A 189 7.25 11.32 15.84
N GLU A 190 7.75 12.52 16.01
CA GLU A 190 7.71 13.58 15.02
C GLU A 190 8.28 13.05 13.71
N GLY A 191 7.57 13.30 12.60
CA GLY A 191 8.02 12.96 11.26
C GLY A 191 7.40 11.72 10.61
N VAL A 192 6.55 10.92 11.30
CA VAL A 192 5.75 9.87 10.63
C VAL A 192 4.37 10.43 10.28
N VAL A 193 4.12 10.54 8.98
CA VAL A 193 2.85 11.03 8.42
C VAL A 193 1.86 9.88 8.25
N GLY A 194 0.57 10.14 8.50
CA GLY A 194 -0.52 9.17 8.32
C GLY A 194 -1.10 8.60 9.63
N GLY A 195 -0.55 8.94 10.79
CA GLY A 195 -1.19 8.64 12.08
C GLY A 195 -2.52 9.40 12.22
N GLY A 196 -3.58 8.69 12.65
CA GLY A 196 -4.92 9.28 12.79
C GLY A 196 -5.76 9.29 11.51
N ASN A 197 -5.22 8.87 10.38
CA ASN A 197 -5.88 8.80 9.09
C ASN A 197 -5.51 7.51 8.33
N THR A 198 -6.18 7.26 7.22
CA THR A 198 -5.76 6.24 6.26
C THR A 198 -4.44 6.67 5.61
N HIS A 199 -3.58 5.70 5.30
CA HIS A 199 -2.30 5.91 4.65
C HIS A 199 -2.22 5.19 3.31
N ALA A 200 -1.27 5.60 2.47
CA ALA A 200 -1.03 4.98 1.17
C ALA A 200 0.46 4.86 0.89
N TRP A 201 0.84 3.75 0.24
CA TRP A 201 2.21 3.45 -0.17
C TRP A 201 2.23 2.55 -1.42
N VAL A 202 3.39 2.05 -1.76
CA VAL A 202 3.64 1.26 -2.97
C VAL A 202 4.11 -0.14 -2.61
N ARG A 203 3.68 -1.14 -3.38
CA ARG A 203 4.33 -2.46 -3.44
C ARG A 203 4.97 -2.62 -4.81
N ILE A 204 6.21 -3.10 -4.83
CA ILE A 204 6.97 -3.38 -6.05
C ILE A 204 7.32 -4.87 -6.03
N PHE A 205 7.10 -5.56 -7.17
CA PHE A 205 7.47 -6.96 -7.29
C PHE A 205 8.97 -7.09 -7.58
N LEU A 206 9.65 -7.86 -6.74
CA LEU A 206 11.08 -8.15 -6.86
C LEU A 206 11.27 -9.66 -6.92
N PRO A 207 11.91 -10.20 -7.98
CA PRO A 207 12.23 -11.63 -8.07
C PRO A 207 12.96 -12.13 -6.82
N GLY A 208 12.51 -13.24 -6.25
CA GLY A 208 13.01 -13.80 -4.99
C GLY A 208 12.32 -13.30 -3.73
N SER A 209 11.89 -12.02 -3.69
CA SER A 209 11.20 -11.44 -2.54
C SER A 209 9.69 -11.25 -2.75
N GLY A 210 9.21 -11.35 -3.99
CA GLY A 210 7.81 -11.07 -4.32
C GLY A 210 7.45 -9.59 -4.15
N TRP A 211 6.29 -9.30 -3.59
CA TRP A 211 5.79 -7.94 -3.41
C TRP A 211 6.36 -7.28 -2.15
N VAL A 212 7.24 -6.30 -2.31
CA VAL A 212 7.91 -5.54 -1.24
C VAL A 212 7.32 -4.14 -1.13
N GLU A 213 7.09 -3.66 0.09
CA GLU A 213 6.56 -2.34 0.39
C GLU A 213 7.62 -1.25 0.35
N PHE A 214 7.24 -0.10 -0.24
CA PHE A 214 8.00 1.15 -0.24
C PHE A 214 7.05 2.30 0.09
N ASP A 215 7.29 2.98 1.20
CA ASP A 215 6.51 4.16 1.60
C ASP A 215 7.31 5.45 1.31
N PRO A 216 7.01 6.12 0.18
CA PRO A 216 7.73 7.34 -0.20
C PRO A 216 7.41 8.52 0.70
N THR A 217 6.31 8.49 1.46
CA THR A 217 5.95 9.55 2.40
C THR A 217 6.86 9.54 3.63
N ASN A 218 7.12 8.34 4.16
CA ASN A 218 7.90 8.16 5.37
C ASN A 218 9.33 7.65 5.10
N GLY A 219 9.67 7.28 3.86
CA GLY A 219 10.95 6.70 3.47
C GLY A 219 11.17 5.31 4.08
N ILE A 220 10.09 4.55 4.25
CA ILE A 220 10.13 3.19 4.81
C ILE A 220 10.28 2.19 3.67
N ILE A 221 11.20 1.23 3.84
CA ILE A 221 11.34 0.06 2.99
C ILE A 221 11.03 -1.18 3.84
N GLY A 222 10.21 -2.07 3.29
CA GLY A 222 9.56 -3.13 4.06
C GLY A 222 8.25 -2.63 4.69
N ASN A 223 7.62 -3.47 5.51
CA ASN A 223 6.27 -3.20 6.01
C ASN A 223 6.19 -2.90 7.50
N ARG A 224 7.31 -2.51 8.12
CA ARG A 224 7.34 -2.19 9.55
C ARG A 224 6.39 -1.04 9.89
N GLY A 225 5.36 -1.35 10.67
CA GLY A 225 4.31 -0.39 11.03
C GLY A 225 3.28 -0.12 9.92
N LEU A 226 3.36 -0.78 8.77
CA LEU A 226 2.42 -0.64 7.67
C LEU A 226 1.40 -1.79 7.68
N ILE A 227 0.14 -1.48 7.98
CA ILE A 227 -0.96 -2.44 8.05
C ILE A 227 -1.75 -2.38 6.76
N ARG A 228 -1.61 -3.39 5.88
CA ARG A 228 -2.29 -3.43 4.58
C ARG A 228 -3.78 -3.71 4.73
N VAL A 229 -4.59 -2.87 4.09
CA VAL A 229 -6.04 -3.07 3.96
C VAL A 229 -6.41 -3.46 2.53
N ALA A 230 -6.00 -2.66 1.57
CA ALA A 230 -6.30 -2.92 0.17
C ALA A 230 -5.06 -2.73 -0.72
N VAL A 231 -4.95 -3.59 -1.72
CA VAL A 231 -3.92 -3.51 -2.77
C VAL A 231 -4.64 -3.40 -4.10
N ALA A 232 -4.21 -2.48 -4.97
CA ALA A 232 -4.84 -2.29 -6.26
C ALA A 232 -3.82 -1.79 -7.30
N ARG A 233 -4.22 -1.78 -8.56
CA ARG A 233 -3.42 -1.20 -9.63
C ARG A 233 -3.46 0.33 -9.61
N ASP A 234 -4.61 0.89 -9.22
CA ASP A 234 -4.91 2.31 -9.22
C ASP A 234 -5.58 2.73 -7.89
N PRO A 235 -5.32 3.94 -7.35
CA PRO A 235 -5.89 4.42 -6.09
C PRO A 235 -7.42 4.39 -6.02
N VAL A 236 -8.11 4.59 -7.13
CA VAL A 236 -9.59 4.59 -7.18
C VAL A 236 -10.16 3.22 -6.84
N GLN A 237 -9.41 2.14 -7.07
CA GLN A 237 -9.80 0.77 -6.76
C GLN A 237 -9.56 0.38 -5.29
N ALA A 238 -8.87 1.22 -4.51
CA ALA A 238 -8.53 0.96 -3.10
C ALA A 238 -9.10 2.02 -2.15
N LEU A 239 -10.24 2.61 -2.50
CA LEU A 239 -10.92 3.57 -1.63
C LEU A 239 -11.50 2.87 -0.40
N PRO A 240 -11.19 3.35 0.83
CA PRO A 240 -11.71 2.78 2.07
C PRO A 240 -13.25 2.77 2.11
N LEU A 241 -13.86 3.87 1.68
CA LEU A 241 -15.30 4.03 1.55
C LEU A 241 -15.62 4.70 0.21
N SER A 242 -16.58 4.16 -0.52
CA SER A 242 -17.11 4.74 -1.74
C SER A 242 -18.59 4.33 -1.86
N GLY A 243 -19.39 5.13 -2.56
CA GLY A 243 -20.80 4.79 -2.77
C GLY A 243 -21.53 5.88 -3.51
N THR A 244 -22.81 5.61 -3.75
CA THR A 244 -23.76 6.54 -4.36
C THR A 244 -24.95 6.72 -3.44
N TRP A 245 -25.62 7.84 -3.55
CA TRP A 245 -26.82 8.16 -2.78
C TRP A 245 -27.78 8.98 -3.63
N PHE A 246 -29.06 8.91 -3.29
CA PHE A 246 -30.10 9.69 -3.95
C PHE A 246 -30.41 10.94 -3.15
N GLY A 247 -30.16 12.11 -3.74
CA GLY A 247 -30.40 13.40 -3.10
C GLY A 247 -29.88 14.55 -3.96
N ARG A 248 -30.08 15.77 -3.48
CA ARG A 248 -29.49 16.96 -4.12
C ARG A 248 -28.00 17.05 -3.71
N PRO A 249 -27.08 17.45 -4.61
CA PRO A 249 -25.67 17.62 -4.26
C PRO A 249 -25.45 18.48 -3.00
N ALA A 250 -26.25 19.53 -2.82
CA ALA A 250 -26.23 20.41 -1.64
C ALA A 250 -26.68 19.73 -0.33
N SER A 251 -27.23 18.51 -0.39
CA SER A 251 -27.59 17.75 0.82
C SER A 251 -26.39 17.01 1.43
N PHE A 252 -25.25 16.96 0.75
CA PHE A 252 -24.02 16.44 1.35
C PHE A 252 -23.42 17.50 2.28
N LEU A 253 -23.33 17.17 3.57
CA LEU A 253 -22.82 18.10 4.60
C LEU A 253 -21.34 17.91 4.88
N GLY A 254 -20.81 16.71 4.68
CA GLY A 254 -19.41 16.39 4.94
C GLY A 254 -19.17 14.92 5.27
N MET A 255 -17.91 14.57 5.46
CA MET A 255 -17.47 13.27 5.92
C MET A 255 -16.26 13.45 6.82
N ASP A 256 -16.35 12.91 8.03
CA ASP A 256 -15.24 12.85 8.96
C ASP A 256 -14.69 11.42 9.03
N VAL A 257 -13.38 11.30 9.09
CA VAL A 257 -12.67 10.01 9.18
C VAL A 257 -11.71 10.07 10.36
N THR A 258 -11.83 9.10 11.26
CA THR A 258 -10.90 8.93 12.37
C THR A 258 -10.30 7.53 12.31
N VAL A 259 -9.01 7.42 12.48
CA VAL A 259 -8.28 6.15 12.56
C VAL A 259 -7.46 6.14 13.84
N ASP A 260 -7.66 5.15 14.68
CA ASP A 260 -6.81 4.88 15.84
C ASP A 260 -6.11 3.54 15.66
N VAL A 261 -4.79 3.52 15.80
CA VAL A 261 -3.97 2.31 15.72
C VAL A 261 -3.13 2.22 16.98
N SER A 262 -3.45 1.25 17.81
CA SER A 262 -2.81 1.04 19.08
C SER A 262 -2.38 -0.42 19.27
N ARG A 263 -1.53 -0.68 20.25
CA ARG A 263 -1.12 -2.03 20.62
C ARG A 263 -2.22 -2.67 21.44
N ALA A 264 -2.71 -3.82 21.00
CA ALA A 264 -3.66 -4.61 21.75
C ALA A 264 -2.98 -5.28 22.97
N ASP A 265 -3.75 -5.50 24.05
CA ASP A 265 -3.30 -6.26 25.19
C ASP A 265 -3.11 -7.75 24.82
N PRO A 266 -1.89 -8.30 24.90
CA PRO A 266 -1.61 -9.68 24.57
C PRO A 266 -2.41 -10.70 25.40
N ALA A 267 -2.82 -10.34 26.61
CA ALA A 267 -3.59 -11.21 27.47
C ALA A 267 -5.01 -11.49 26.95
N ARG A 268 -5.58 -10.57 26.18
CA ARG A 268 -6.90 -10.74 25.54
C ARG A 268 -6.85 -11.56 24.25
N PHE A 269 -5.66 -11.69 23.64
CA PHE A 269 -5.46 -12.37 22.38
C PHE A 269 -4.18 -13.22 22.49
N PRO A 270 -4.25 -14.39 23.20
CA PRO A 270 -3.08 -15.24 23.38
C PRO A 270 -2.59 -15.74 22.02
N ARG A 271 -1.27 -15.68 21.82
CA ARG A 271 -0.63 -16.20 20.60
C ARG A 271 -0.95 -17.70 20.50
N SER A 272 -1.55 -18.13 19.41
CA SER A 272 -1.60 -19.55 19.09
C SER A 272 -0.16 -20.02 18.82
N ASN A 273 0.30 -21.00 19.60
CA ASN A 273 1.58 -21.68 19.38
C ASN A 273 1.54 -22.39 18.00
N HIS A 274 1.87 -21.70 16.95
CA HIS A 274 2.24 -22.31 15.70
C HIS A 274 3.72 -22.60 15.78
N GLY A 275 4.04 -23.91 15.86
CA GLY A 275 5.38 -24.45 16.03
C GLY A 275 6.37 -23.84 15.05
N ALA A 276 7.52 -23.48 15.57
CA ALA A 276 8.70 -23.18 14.78
C ALA A 276 8.88 -24.28 13.74
N ILE A 277 8.86 -23.92 12.47
CA ILE A 277 9.29 -24.81 11.41
C ILE A 277 10.80 -24.99 11.63
N ASN A 278 11.15 -26.08 12.31
CA ASN A 278 12.54 -26.51 12.46
C ASN A 278 13.08 -26.77 11.05
N SER A 279 13.93 -25.89 10.58
CA SER A 279 14.85 -26.16 9.50
C SER A 279 15.84 -27.23 9.98
N ARG A 280 15.48 -28.51 9.86
CA ARG A 280 16.45 -29.59 9.96
C ARG A 280 17.29 -29.54 8.70
N SER A 281 18.54 -29.12 8.87
CA SER A 281 19.62 -29.33 7.94
C SER A 281 19.67 -30.82 7.56
N ALA A 282 19.46 -31.14 6.31
CA ALA A 282 19.75 -32.43 5.77
C ALA A 282 21.30 -32.61 5.80
N GLY A 283 21.78 -33.33 6.79
CA GLY A 283 23.15 -33.78 6.87
C GLY A 283 23.42 -34.74 5.72
N SER A 284 24.39 -34.42 4.92
CA SER A 284 25.01 -35.31 3.97
C SER A 284 25.60 -36.51 4.72
N SER A 285 25.15 -37.73 4.45
CA SER A 285 25.88 -38.94 4.72
C SER A 285 26.20 -39.59 3.39
N GLY A 286 27.47 -39.54 3.05
CA GLY A 286 28.04 -40.32 1.93
C GLY A 286 28.03 -41.82 2.22
N LYS A 287 27.83 -42.56 1.18
CA LYS A 287 28.62 -43.77 0.84
C LYS A 287 28.50 -43.99 -0.65
#